data_c1e01b7c33f6797cc2faad37361658f8
#
_entry.id   c1e01b7c33f6797cc2faad37361658f8
#
_cell.length_a   1.000
_cell.length_b   1.000
_cell.length_c   1.000
_cell.angle_alpha   90.00
_cell.angle_beta   90.00
_cell.angle_gamma   90.00
#
_symmetry.space_group_name_H-M   'P 1'
#
loop_
_entity.id
_entity.type
_entity.pdbx_description
1 polymer ?
#
loop_
_entity_poly.entity_id
_entity_poly.type
_entity_poly.pdbx_seq_one_letter_code
_entity_poly.pdbx_strand_id
1 'polypeptide(L)'
;MSELDIKNIGLKVGLEIHQQLDTKKKLFCDCTPIEEEEFSRKFSRKLRAAKSELGKIDPAALFESTKSKTIVYYANPKSSCLVEEDEEPPHALDSDAKNIALLISSALESKIFSEIHVMRKTVIDGSNTTGFQRTMLVAQGGHIEVNGKKVGVQSICLEEDAGKLIKDEGNHRFFSLDRLGVPLVEIALEPVEGDPEFVKDIALTLGRLLRVTKKVMRGIGTIRQDVNISIEGGGVIEVKGVQQLDQLKKIIEFEAKRQHGLKLISEKINQTEFTGIDRKEDVFDITEIMQECESNIIKKSIKKQDKIFGIRIKKLKGIFGFEPYSDIRLGKEIGQLVRFFGIGGVFHSDELPNYGIENSDIKRVTKKLDIQNDDAFFIIAGEKISVGFAIDSIINRIELAKNGPPAETRAATQNGDTIFLRPRPGASRMYPETDIPTVKVTNEELVQVRSNIPKSWEKSIKELEEKYQINNQLAEQIFDSKYFGIFEQIMSKKKNSPNFVASVLCSTITNLERSGLDSSLLNDEHIIMTFELLEQEKINKESIQVIFEQIMSKNANDVLQALENTSITQLTEDELDDVLDKIIQDNINKIKQEQMRALSGIMGIAMKEVRGKASGEIINQKLKEKIQNFLN
;
A
#
# COMPACT_ATOMS: atom_id res chain seq x y z
N MET A 1 -14.27 9.97 27.86
CA MET A 1 -14.79 8.65 27.49
C MET A 1 -13.72 7.60 27.77
N SER A 2 -14.07 6.48 28.41
CA SER A 2 -13.14 5.38 28.63
C SER A 2 -12.64 4.85 27.28
N GLU A 3 -11.36 4.52 27.21
CA GLU A 3 -10.77 3.88 26.04
C GLU A 3 -11.51 2.58 25.75
N LEU A 4 -11.93 2.36 24.49
CA LEU A 4 -12.66 1.15 24.10
C LEU A 4 -11.73 -0.06 24.28
N ASP A 5 -12.12 -0.99 25.11
CA ASP A 5 -11.44 -2.28 25.18
C ASP A 5 -11.87 -3.15 23.96
N ILE A 6 -11.00 -3.15 22.97
CA ILE A 6 -11.22 -3.83 21.69
C ILE A 6 -11.42 -5.35 21.87
N LYS A 7 -10.87 -5.95 22.95
CA LYS A 7 -11.02 -7.39 23.23
C LYS A 7 -12.44 -7.75 23.63
N ASN A 8 -13.19 -6.80 24.20
CA ASN A 8 -14.54 -7.05 24.71
C ASN A 8 -15.66 -6.84 23.68
N ILE A 9 -15.34 -6.47 22.44
CA ILE A 9 -16.34 -6.24 21.38
C ILE A 9 -16.43 -7.38 20.36
N GLY A 10 -15.83 -8.55 20.65
CA GLY A 10 -15.84 -9.70 19.74
C GLY A 10 -15.12 -9.44 18.43
N LEU A 11 -13.99 -8.71 18.47
CA LEU A 11 -13.17 -8.41 17.29
C LEU A 11 -12.65 -9.71 16.65
N LYS A 12 -12.88 -9.87 15.34
CA LYS A 12 -12.29 -10.91 14.50
C LYS A 12 -11.62 -10.28 13.30
N VAL A 13 -10.42 -10.76 12.97
CA VAL A 13 -9.60 -10.24 11.88
C VAL A 13 -9.16 -11.38 10.98
N GLY A 14 -9.58 -11.36 9.71
CA GLY A 14 -9.06 -12.20 8.64
C GLY A 14 -7.99 -11.42 7.86
N LEU A 15 -6.92 -12.09 7.47
CA LEU A 15 -5.84 -11.49 6.70
C LEU A 15 -5.75 -12.18 5.34
N GLU A 16 -5.71 -11.39 4.26
CA GLU A 16 -5.41 -11.84 2.90
C GLU A 16 -4.11 -11.21 2.45
N ILE A 17 -3.14 -12.04 2.05
CA ILE A 17 -1.84 -11.58 1.58
C ILE A 17 -1.72 -11.88 0.10
N HIS A 18 -1.42 -10.84 -0.68
CA HIS A 18 -1.16 -10.90 -2.11
C HIS A 18 0.33 -10.68 -2.34
N GLN A 19 1.01 -11.64 -2.95
CA GLN A 19 2.44 -11.58 -3.21
C GLN A 19 2.74 -11.87 -4.68
N GLN A 20 3.44 -10.95 -5.34
CA GLN A 20 3.95 -11.15 -6.71
C GLN A 20 5.03 -12.24 -6.71
N LEU A 21 4.96 -13.13 -7.71
CA LEU A 21 5.91 -14.21 -7.90
C LEU A 21 7.06 -13.75 -8.81
N ASP A 22 8.26 -14.21 -8.51
CA ASP A 22 9.45 -13.95 -9.31
C ASP A 22 9.56 -15.00 -10.44
N THR A 23 8.92 -14.68 -11.56
CA THR A 23 8.85 -15.52 -12.77
C THR A 23 9.49 -14.81 -13.95
N LYS A 24 9.88 -15.57 -14.96
CA LYS A 24 10.44 -15.02 -16.21
C LYS A 24 9.36 -14.43 -17.12
N LYS A 25 8.12 -14.89 -16.98
CA LYS A 25 6.99 -14.57 -17.82
C LYS A 25 5.79 -14.20 -16.97
N LYS A 26 4.85 -13.48 -17.58
CA LYS A 26 3.55 -13.23 -17.00
C LYS A 26 2.69 -14.49 -17.01
N LEU A 27 1.55 -14.46 -16.31
CA LEU A 27 0.75 -15.64 -16.00
C LEU A 27 0.18 -16.33 -17.25
N PHE A 28 -0.25 -15.56 -18.25
CA PHE A 28 -0.92 -16.04 -19.46
C PHE A 28 -0.35 -15.46 -20.76
N CYS A 29 0.88 -14.99 -20.76
CA CYS A 29 1.63 -14.57 -21.95
C CYS A 29 3.14 -14.67 -21.76
N ASP A 30 3.90 -14.44 -22.83
CA ASP A 30 5.36 -14.49 -22.81
C ASP A 30 6.06 -13.18 -22.43
N CYS A 31 5.29 -12.15 -22.03
CA CYS A 31 5.85 -10.86 -21.63
C CYS A 31 6.65 -10.97 -20.34
N THR A 32 7.72 -10.18 -20.24
CA THR A 32 8.53 -10.10 -19.04
C THR A 32 7.82 -9.24 -17.97
N PRO A 33 7.74 -9.69 -16.71
CA PRO A 33 7.13 -8.95 -15.62
C PRO A 33 8.08 -7.87 -15.09
N ILE A 34 8.26 -6.77 -15.85
CA ILE A 34 9.12 -5.63 -15.52
C ILE A 34 8.28 -4.36 -15.45
N GLU A 35 8.65 -3.44 -14.55
CA GLU A 35 8.07 -2.09 -14.52
C GLU A 35 8.71 -1.22 -15.59
N GLU A 36 7.89 -0.34 -16.22
CA GLU A 36 8.31 0.55 -17.30
C GLU A 36 8.08 2.01 -16.90
N GLU A 37 9.02 2.86 -17.26
CA GLU A 37 8.90 4.31 -17.09
C GLU A 37 8.35 4.99 -18.35
N GLU A 38 8.61 4.41 -19.55
CA GLU A 38 8.20 4.94 -20.82
C GLU A 38 7.19 4.01 -21.50
N PHE A 39 6.18 4.62 -22.13
CA PHE A 39 5.12 3.88 -22.81
C PHE A 39 5.01 4.34 -24.27
N SER A 40 5.04 3.37 -25.18
CA SER A 40 5.02 3.63 -26.62
C SER A 40 3.60 3.63 -27.22
N ARG A 41 2.63 3.03 -26.53
CA ARG A 41 1.23 2.92 -26.97
C ARG A 41 0.27 3.43 -25.92
N LYS A 42 -0.87 3.95 -26.41
CA LYS A 42 -1.97 4.45 -25.57
C LYS A 42 -3.29 4.16 -26.24
N PHE A 43 -4.24 3.60 -25.49
CA PHE A 43 -5.62 3.41 -25.98
C PHE A 43 -6.61 3.64 -24.84
N SER A 44 -7.91 3.71 -25.17
CA SER A 44 -8.94 3.97 -24.16
C SER A 44 -10.13 3.03 -24.33
N ARG A 45 -10.77 2.70 -23.19
CA ARG A 45 -11.98 1.87 -23.13
C ARG A 45 -12.98 2.41 -22.13
N LYS A 46 -14.25 2.02 -22.31
CA LYS A 46 -15.31 2.15 -21.31
C LYS A 46 -15.78 0.75 -20.94
N LEU A 47 -15.50 0.36 -19.70
CA LEU A 47 -15.94 -0.92 -19.18
C LEU A 47 -17.41 -0.88 -18.77
N ARG A 48 -18.10 -1.99 -18.92
CA ARG A 48 -19.50 -2.15 -18.54
C ARG A 48 -19.67 -3.35 -17.63
N ALA A 49 -20.53 -3.18 -16.61
CA ALA A 49 -20.91 -4.30 -15.76
C ALA A 49 -21.75 -5.30 -16.57
N ALA A 50 -21.25 -6.53 -16.68
CA ALA A 50 -21.96 -7.65 -17.29
C ALA A 50 -22.82 -8.37 -16.24
N LYS A 51 -23.90 -9.02 -16.69
CA LYS A 51 -24.66 -9.96 -15.86
C LYS A 51 -23.85 -11.26 -15.72
N SER A 52 -23.81 -11.81 -14.50
CA SER A 52 -23.28 -13.14 -14.28
C SER A 52 -24.20 -14.22 -14.86
N GLU A 53 -23.75 -15.47 -14.87
CA GLU A 53 -24.57 -16.63 -15.23
C GLU A 53 -25.85 -16.76 -14.36
N LEU A 54 -25.82 -16.21 -13.14
CA LEU A 54 -26.99 -16.13 -12.25
C LEU A 54 -27.97 -15.01 -12.66
N GLY A 55 -27.74 -14.30 -13.77
CA GLY A 55 -28.58 -13.21 -14.25
C GLY A 55 -28.51 -11.92 -13.43
N LYS A 56 -27.62 -11.85 -12.44
CA LYS A 56 -27.43 -10.70 -11.53
C LYS A 56 -26.15 -9.95 -11.87
N ILE A 57 -26.16 -8.64 -11.61
CA ILE A 57 -24.93 -7.82 -11.68
C ILE A 57 -24.33 -7.74 -10.30
N ASP A 58 -23.01 -7.88 -10.19
CA ASP A 58 -22.29 -7.71 -8.94
C ASP A 58 -22.48 -6.28 -8.37
N PRO A 59 -22.78 -6.09 -7.07
CA PRO A 59 -23.03 -4.78 -6.49
C PRO A 59 -21.85 -3.81 -6.61
N ALA A 60 -20.60 -4.29 -6.49
CA ALA A 60 -19.42 -3.46 -6.65
C ALA A 60 -19.22 -3.05 -8.11
N ALA A 61 -19.49 -3.95 -9.07
CA ALA A 61 -19.45 -3.66 -10.50
C ALA A 61 -20.54 -2.65 -10.88
N LEU A 62 -21.75 -2.79 -10.32
CA LEU A 62 -22.83 -1.82 -10.56
C LEU A 62 -22.43 -0.43 -10.04
N PHE A 63 -21.88 -0.35 -8.82
CA PHE A 63 -21.39 0.90 -8.23
C PHE A 63 -20.30 1.57 -9.09
N GLU A 64 -19.31 0.80 -9.57
CA GLU A 64 -18.25 1.34 -10.45
C GLU A 64 -18.85 1.86 -11.79
N SER A 65 -19.84 1.18 -12.35
CA SER A 65 -20.48 1.62 -13.60
C SER A 65 -21.14 2.99 -13.49
N THR A 66 -21.62 3.38 -12.29
CA THR A 66 -22.24 4.71 -12.07
C THR A 66 -21.23 5.86 -12.20
N LYS A 67 -19.92 5.60 -12.02
CA LYS A 67 -18.87 6.61 -12.17
C LYS A 67 -18.61 7.01 -13.62
N SER A 68 -19.01 6.20 -14.58
CA SER A 68 -18.96 6.45 -16.05
C SER A 68 -17.60 6.94 -16.57
N LYS A 69 -16.49 6.49 -15.96
CA LYS A 69 -15.13 6.92 -16.32
C LYS A 69 -14.66 6.32 -17.63
N THR A 70 -13.89 7.08 -18.39
CA THR A 70 -13.09 6.58 -19.51
C THR A 70 -11.76 6.08 -18.98
N ILE A 71 -11.43 4.82 -19.24
CA ILE A 71 -10.16 4.22 -18.81
C ILE A 71 -9.16 4.37 -19.94
N VAL A 72 -7.98 4.86 -19.60
CA VAL A 72 -6.86 5.06 -20.53
C VAL A 72 -5.73 4.13 -20.12
N TYR A 73 -5.27 3.33 -21.07
CA TYR A 73 -4.19 2.38 -20.85
C TYR A 73 -2.92 2.81 -21.55
N TYR A 74 -1.80 2.65 -20.88
CA TYR A 74 -0.45 2.81 -21.40
C TYR A 74 0.22 1.44 -21.51
N ALA A 75 0.81 1.16 -22.67
CA ALA A 75 1.44 -0.11 -23.00
C ALA A 75 2.85 0.07 -23.56
N ASN A 76 3.72 -0.91 -23.31
CA ASN A 76 5.05 -1.02 -23.88
C ASN A 76 5.29 -2.46 -24.37
N PRO A 77 5.77 -2.70 -25.62
CA PRO A 77 5.99 -4.03 -26.15
C PRO A 77 6.99 -4.91 -25.38
N LYS A 78 7.80 -4.33 -24.50
CA LYS A 78 8.73 -5.09 -23.64
C LYS A 78 8.01 -5.80 -22.51
N SER A 79 6.94 -5.20 -21.99
CA SER A 79 6.23 -5.65 -20.78
C SER A 79 4.77 -5.99 -21.00
N SER A 80 4.21 -5.74 -22.19
CA SER A 80 2.80 -6.04 -22.51
C SER A 80 2.60 -6.36 -23.98
N CYS A 81 1.65 -7.25 -24.26
CA CYS A 81 1.27 -7.67 -25.60
C CYS A 81 -0.25 -7.58 -25.83
N LEU A 82 -0.76 -8.16 -26.90
CA LEU A 82 -2.20 -8.14 -27.23
C LEU A 82 -3.06 -8.88 -26.20
N VAL A 83 -2.50 -9.80 -25.43
CA VAL A 83 -3.21 -10.48 -24.34
C VAL A 83 -3.59 -9.47 -23.24
N GLU A 84 -2.63 -8.64 -22.76
CA GLU A 84 -2.94 -7.60 -21.79
C GLU A 84 -3.82 -6.48 -22.37
N GLU A 85 -3.81 -6.30 -23.68
CA GLU A 85 -4.68 -5.34 -24.37
C GLU A 85 -6.08 -5.90 -24.65
N ASP A 86 -6.35 -7.17 -24.30
CA ASP A 86 -7.62 -7.87 -24.58
C ASP A 86 -7.95 -7.91 -26.10
N GLU A 87 -6.92 -8.10 -26.94
CA GLU A 87 -7.02 -8.20 -28.39
C GLU A 87 -6.58 -9.59 -28.89
N GLU A 88 -6.08 -10.46 -27.97
CA GLU A 88 -5.68 -11.84 -28.23
C GLU A 88 -6.11 -12.73 -27.06
N PRO A 89 -6.53 -13.99 -27.31
CA PRO A 89 -6.82 -14.94 -26.24
C PRO A 89 -5.61 -15.19 -25.35
N PRO A 90 -5.81 -15.55 -24.05
CA PRO A 90 -4.71 -15.89 -23.15
C PRO A 90 -3.95 -17.12 -23.63
N HIS A 91 -2.64 -17.12 -23.41
CA HIS A 91 -1.81 -18.30 -23.62
C HIS A 91 -2.00 -19.33 -22.49
N ALA A 92 -1.31 -20.47 -22.57
CA ALA A 92 -1.33 -21.47 -21.51
C ALA A 92 -0.77 -20.88 -20.19
N LEU A 93 -1.26 -21.39 -19.05
CA LEU A 93 -0.77 -21.02 -17.73
C LEU A 93 0.75 -21.21 -17.63
N ASP A 94 1.44 -20.20 -17.13
CA ASP A 94 2.88 -20.28 -16.87
C ASP A 94 3.21 -21.38 -15.86
N SER A 95 4.12 -22.29 -16.25
CA SER A 95 4.48 -23.45 -15.45
C SER A 95 5.30 -23.10 -14.22
N ASP A 96 6.13 -22.05 -14.29
CA ASP A 96 6.93 -21.60 -13.16
C ASP A 96 6.02 -21.01 -12.08
N ALA A 97 5.06 -20.17 -12.46
CA ALA A 97 4.06 -19.60 -11.55
C ALA A 97 3.24 -20.71 -10.87
N LYS A 98 2.78 -21.72 -11.65
CA LYS A 98 2.10 -22.90 -11.10
C LYS A 98 2.97 -23.61 -10.06
N ASN A 99 4.22 -23.93 -10.39
CA ASN A 99 5.12 -24.64 -9.50
C ASN A 99 5.42 -23.87 -8.21
N ILE A 100 5.55 -22.55 -8.29
CA ILE A 100 5.75 -21.68 -7.11
C ILE A 100 4.49 -21.71 -6.23
N ALA A 101 3.30 -21.61 -6.81
CA ALA A 101 2.06 -21.70 -6.05
C ALA A 101 1.89 -23.06 -5.34
N LEU A 102 2.27 -24.17 -6.02
CA LEU A 102 2.30 -25.52 -5.43
C LEU A 102 3.33 -25.63 -4.29
N LEU A 103 4.51 -24.99 -4.44
CA LEU A 103 5.55 -24.95 -3.41
C LEU A 103 5.07 -24.23 -2.15
N ILE A 104 4.48 -23.05 -2.32
CA ILE A 104 3.92 -22.26 -1.21
C ILE A 104 2.80 -23.04 -0.53
N SER A 105 1.88 -23.64 -1.31
CA SER A 105 0.80 -24.47 -0.77
C SER A 105 1.31 -25.66 0.03
N SER A 106 2.38 -26.30 -0.46
CA SER A 106 3.02 -27.42 0.25
C SER A 106 3.73 -26.99 1.53
N ALA A 107 4.36 -25.81 1.53
CA ALA A 107 5.02 -25.24 2.71
C ALA A 107 4.02 -24.86 3.81
N LEU A 108 2.79 -24.52 3.44
CA LEU A 108 1.67 -24.24 4.36
C LEU A 108 0.86 -25.50 4.73
N GLU A 109 1.30 -26.68 4.31
CA GLU A 109 0.61 -27.96 4.54
C GLU A 109 -0.84 -27.97 4.01
N SER A 110 -1.12 -27.18 2.97
CA SER A 110 -2.43 -27.06 2.37
C SER A 110 -2.77 -28.26 1.48
N LYS A 111 -4.05 -28.58 1.36
CA LYS A 111 -4.56 -29.61 0.44
C LYS A 111 -4.64 -29.03 -0.96
N ILE A 112 -3.72 -29.46 -1.83
CA ILE A 112 -3.65 -29.05 -3.23
C ILE A 112 -4.70 -29.83 -4.04
N PHE A 113 -5.37 -29.14 -4.96
CA PHE A 113 -6.33 -29.74 -5.88
C PHE A 113 -5.62 -30.45 -7.04
N SER A 114 -6.12 -31.62 -7.46
CA SER A 114 -5.60 -32.35 -8.61
C SER A 114 -5.98 -31.72 -9.95
N GLU A 115 -7.02 -30.91 -9.97
CA GLU A 115 -7.49 -30.15 -11.12
C GLU A 115 -7.75 -28.70 -10.70
N ILE A 116 -7.16 -27.77 -11.44
CA ILE A 116 -7.27 -26.33 -11.20
C ILE A 116 -8.04 -25.72 -12.37
N HIS A 117 -9.12 -25.00 -12.04
CA HIS A 117 -9.97 -24.31 -13.00
C HIS A 117 -9.71 -22.81 -12.93
N VAL A 118 -9.44 -22.21 -14.08
CA VAL A 118 -9.31 -20.75 -14.16
C VAL A 118 -10.70 -20.12 -14.18
N MET A 119 -10.90 -19.10 -13.36
CA MET A 119 -12.14 -18.35 -13.23
C MET A 119 -11.89 -16.89 -13.63
N ARG A 120 -12.94 -16.23 -14.12
CA ARG A 120 -12.98 -14.78 -14.35
C ARG A 120 -13.65 -14.10 -13.17
N LYS A 121 -12.91 -13.28 -12.43
CA LYS A 121 -13.41 -12.49 -11.30
C LYS A 121 -13.71 -11.06 -11.81
N THR A 122 -14.97 -10.67 -11.92
CA THR A 122 -15.41 -9.38 -12.49
C THR A 122 -14.75 -8.20 -11.76
N VAL A 123 -14.07 -7.33 -12.52
CA VAL A 123 -13.39 -6.11 -12.05
C VAL A 123 -13.54 -5.03 -13.12
N ILE A 124 -14.42 -4.06 -12.91
CA ILE A 124 -14.71 -3.01 -13.90
C ILE A 124 -14.25 -1.61 -13.48
N ASP A 125 -13.36 -1.52 -12.49
CA ASP A 125 -12.76 -0.26 -12.07
C ASP A 125 -11.70 0.27 -13.06
N GLY A 126 -11.38 -0.52 -14.09
CA GLY A 126 -10.41 -0.22 -15.13
C GLY A 126 -9.04 -0.85 -14.92
N SER A 127 -8.78 -1.46 -13.77
CA SER A 127 -7.48 -2.10 -13.49
C SER A 127 -7.19 -3.34 -14.35
N ASN A 128 -8.21 -3.92 -14.98
CA ASN A 128 -8.10 -5.01 -15.94
C ASN A 128 -8.79 -4.61 -17.26
N THR A 129 -8.09 -4.71 -18.37
CA THR A 129 -8.59 -4.36 -19.71
C THR A 129 -9.81 -5.18 -20.12
N THR A 130 -9.82 -6.46 -19.73
CA THR A 130 -10.90 -7.43 -19.97
C THR A 130 -12.17 -7.16 -19.18
N GLY A 131 -12.11 -6.33 -18.13
CA GLY A 131 -13.19 -6.18 -17.16
C GLY A 131 -13.30 -7.33 -16.15
N PHE A 132 -12.33 -8.25 -16.12
CA PHE A 132 -12.20 -9.32 -15.13
C PHE A 132 -10.72 -9.61 -14.84
N GLN A 133 -10.46 -10.23 -13.70
CA GLN A 133 -9.17 -10.79 -13.29
C GLN A 133 -9.26 -12.30 -13.37
N ARG A 134 -8.30 -12.96 -14.03
CA ARG A 134 -8.21 -14.42 -13.99
C ARG A 134 -7.64 -14.85 -12.66
N THR A 135 -8.35 -15.75 -12.00
CA THR A 135 -7.99 -16.30 -10.70
C THR A 135 -8.27 -17.81 -10.68
N MET A 136 -7.48 -18.55 -9.93
CA MET A 136 -7.69 -19.99 -9.79
C MET A 136 -7.38 -20.45 -8.38
N LEU A 137 -8.24 -21.30 -7.82
CA LEU A 137 -8.04 -21.92 -6.51
C LEU A 137 -7.07 -23.07 -6.65
N VAL A 138 -5.91 -22.97 -6.02
CA VAL A 138 -4.81 -23.96 -6.08
C VAL A 138 -4.90 -24.95 -4.92
N ALA A 139 -5.14 -24.44 -3.71
CA ALA A 139 -5.17 -25.24 -2.50
C ALA A 139 -6.10 -24.67 -1.43
N GLN A 140 -6.45 -25.49 -0.45
CA GLN A 140 -7.32 -25.13 0.66
C GLN A 140 -6.85 -25.80 1.96
N GLY A 141 -7.15 -25.18 3.11
CA GLY A 141 -6.73 -25.68 4.41
C GLY A 141 -5.22 -25.55 4.61
N GLY A 142 -4.70 -26.22 5.64
CA GLY A 142 -3.33 -26.05 6.09
C GLY A 142 -3.21 -25.01 7.18
N HIS A 143 -1.99 -24.65 7.55
CA HIS A 143 -1.77 -23.69 8.64
C HIS A 143 -0.39 -23.05 8.58
N ILE A 144 -0.26 -21.95 9.32
CA ILE A 144 1.03 -21.34 9.66
C ILE A 144 1.15 -21.29 11.19
N GLU A 145 2.32 -21.56 11.72
CA GLU A 145 2.59 -21.45 13.16
C GLU A 145 3.20 -20.08 13.46
N VAL A 146 2.58 -19.36 14.41
CA VAL A 146 3.00 -18.02 14.82
C VAL A 146 2.98 -17.95 16.33
N ASN A 147 4.15 -17.70 16.95
CA ASN A 147 4.31 -17.64 18.42
C ASN A 147 3.70 -18.86 19.14
N GLY A 148 3.91 -20.06 18.57
CA GLY A 148 3.40 -21.33 19.12
C GLY A 148 1.88 -21.56 18.93
N LYS A 149 1.20 -20.71 18.15
CA LYS A 149 -0.21 -20.85 17.81
C LYS A 149 -0.38 -21.18 16.34
N LYS A 150 -1.27 -22.11 16.02
CA LYS A 150 -1.63 -22.43 14.64
C LYS A 150 -2.72 -21.47 14.15
N VAL A 151 -2.45 -20.86 12.98
CA VAL A 151 -3.42 -20.04 12.25
C VAL A 151 -3.77 -20.76 10.96
N GLY A 152 -5.06 -21.06 10.77
CA GLY A 152 -5.53 -21.82 9.62
C GLY A 152 -5.40 -21.02 8.31
N VAL A 153 -5.17 -21.74 7.22
CA VAL A 153 -5.25 -21.21 5.85
C VAL A 153 -6.63 -21.56 5.29
N GLN A 154 -7.37 -20.57 4.84
CA GLN A 154 -8.67 -20.76 4.22
C GLN A 154 -8.53 -21.20 2.77
N SER A 155 -7.71 -20.47 1.98
CA SER A 155 -7.52 -20.74 0.57
C SER A 155 -6.20 -20.14 0.06
N ILE A 156 -5.67 -20.76 -0.99
CA ILE A 156 -4.53 -20.26 -1.76
C ILE A 156 -4.95 -20.19 -3.22
N CYS A 157 -4.93 -18.98 -3.78
CA CYS A 157 -5.23 -18.73 -5.18
C CYS A 157 -3.99 -18.24 -5.93
N LEU A 158 -3.93 -18.56 -7.22
CA LEU A 158 -3.00 -17.96 -8.17
C LEU A 158 -3.81 -17.07 -9.09
N GLU A 159 -3.35 -15.82 -9.28
CA GLU A 159 -4.09 -14.77 -9.96
C GLU A 159 -3.20 -13.94 -10.88
N GLU A 160 -3.83 -13.22 -11.82
CA GLU A 160 -3.18 -12.11 -12.54
C GLU A 160 -3.12 -10.87 -11.63
N ASP A 161 -1.97 -10.20 -11.52
CA ASP A 161 -1.96 -8.87 -10.91
C ASP A 161 -2.68 -7.86 -11.82
N ALA A 162 -3.24 -6.83 -11.22
CA ALA A 162 -3.97 -5.78 -11.93
C ALA A 162 -3.03 -4.71 -12.48
N GLY A 163 -3.46 -3.95 -13.49
CA GLY A 163 -2.73 -2.78 -14.00
C GLY A 163 -2.39 -1.77 -12.91
N LYS A 164 -1.27 -1.08 -13.07
CA LYS A 164 -0.80 -0.06 -12.12
C LYS A 164 -1.55 1.25 -12.37
N LEU A 165 -2.26 1.74 -11.36
CA LEU A 165 -2.90 3.05 -11.44
C LEU A 165 -1.83 4.15 -11.47
N ILE A 166 -1.82 4.93 -12.54
CA ILE A 166 -0.92 6.08 -12.70
C ILE A 166 -1.60 7.35 -12.21
N LYS A 167 -2.86 7.57 -12.62
CA LYS A 167 -3.59 8.82 -12.32
C LYS A 167 -5.10 8.59 -12.36
N ASP A 168 -5.82 9.25 -11.48
CA ASP A 168 -7.29 9.35 -11.53
C ASP A 168 -7.68 10.83 -11.56
N GLU A 169 -8.15 11.34 -12.70
CA GLU A 169 -8.39 12.76 -12.92
C GLU A 169 -9.65 13.01 -13.74
N GLY A 170 -10.59 13.76 -13.16
CA GLY A 170 -11.86 14.07 -13.78
C GLY A 170 -12.62 12.81 -14.20
N ASN A 171 -13.01 12.74 -15.49
CA ASN A 171 -13.71 11.59 -16.06
C ASN A 171 -12.75 10.51 -16.61
N HIS A 172 -11.45 10.61 -16.37
CA HIS A 172 -10.45 9.68 -16.88
C HIS A 172 -9.71 9.01 -15.74
N ARG A 173 -9.38 7.73 -15.94
CA ARG A 173 -8.52 6.94 -15.08
C ARG A 173 -7.43 6.30 -15.92
N PHE A 174 -6.18 6.40 -15.51
CA PHE A 174 -5.02 6.00 -16.30
C PHE A 174 -4.32 4.82 -15.64
N PHE A 175 -4.10 3.75 -16.40
CA PHE A 175 -3.37 2.58 -15.94
C PHE A 175 -2.20 2.26 -16.88
N SER A 176 -1.11 1.69 -16.34
CA SER A 176 -0.09 1.02 -17.14
C SER A 176 -0.29 -0.49 -17.12
N LEU A 177 0.03 -1.13 -18.24
CA LEU A 177 -0.15 -2.57 -18.45
C LEU A 177 1.10 -3.40 -18.10
N ASP A 178 2.20 -2.77 -17.71
CA ASP A 178 3.42 -3.42 -17.29
C ASP A 178 3.20 -4.43 -16.14
N ARG A 179 2.39 -4.06 -15.15
CA ARG A 179 2.04 -4.93 -14.02
C ARG A 179 0.89 -5.89 -14.31
N LEU A 180 -0.03 -5.57 -15.24
CA LEU A 180 -1.16 -6.43 -15.57
C LEU A 180 -0.67 -7.81 -16.04
N GLY A 181 -1.20 -8.88 -15.44
CA GLY A 181 -0.85 -10.25 -15.78
C GLY A 181 0.40 -10.78 -15.07
N VAL A 182 1.09 -9.99 -14.25
CA VAL A 182 2.16 -10.51 -13.37
C VAL A 182 1.58 -11.58 -12.45
N PRO A 183 2.22 -12.76 -12.29
CA PRO A 183 1.71 -13.80 -11.41
C PRO A 183 1.66 -13.36 -9.95
N LEU A 184 0.51 -13.56 -9.33
CA LEU A 184 0.20 -13.13 -7.97
C LEU A 184 -0.35 -14.33 -7.18
N VAL A 185 0.22 -14.65 -6.03
CA VAL A 185 -0.40 -15.60 -5.09
C VAL A 185 -1.20 -14.83 -4.05
N GLU A 186 -2.48 -15.21 -3.87
CA GLU A 186 -3.36 -14.74 -2.81
C GLU A 186 -3.47 -15.84 -1.75
N ILE A 187 -3.16 -15.54 -0.50
CA ILE A 187 -3.28 -16.45 0.64
C ILE A 187 -4.28 -15.83 1.62
N ALA A 188 -5.46 -16.43 1.73
CA ALA A 188 -6.47 -16.05 2.70
C ALA A 188 -6.32 -16.90 3.96
N LEU A 189 -6.22 -16.27 5.12
CA LEU A 189 -6.15 -16.94 6.42
C LEU A 189 -7.51 -16.99 7.08
N GLU A 190 -7.70 -17.97 7.95
CA GLU A 190 -8.88 -18.03 8.81
C GLU A 190 -8.88 -16.83 9.78
N PRO A 191 -10.07 -16.28 10.11
CA PRO A 191 -10.15 -15.17 11.03
C PRO A 191 -9.64 -15.54 12.42
N VAL A 192 -8.80 -14.67 12.98
CA VAL A 192 -8.29 -14.78 14.35
C VAL A 192 -8.99 -13.80 15.28
N GLU A 193 -9.06 -14.16 16.57
CA GLU A 193 -9.65 -13.30 17.58
C GLU A 193 -8.65 -12.21 18.02
N GLY A 194 -9.10 -11.07 18.06
CA GLY A 194 -8.93 -9.75 18.63
C GLY A 194 -7.62 -9.22 19.13
N ASP A 195 -6.43 -9.66 18.69
CA ASP A 195 -5.19 -8.98 19.02
C ASP A 195 -4.51 -8.37 17.77
N PRO A 196 -4.58 -7.04 17.57
CA PRO A 196 -3.95 -6.39 16.41
C PRO A 196 -2.44 -6.63 16.29
N GLU A 197 -1.72 -6.79 17.42
CA GLU A 197 -0.28 -7.09 17.39
C GLU A 197 -0.04 -8.52 16.88
N PHE A 198 -0.84 -9.47 17.33
CA PHE A 198 -0.76 -10.85 16.83
C PHE A 198 -1.05 -10.94 15.31
N VAL A 199 -1.98 -10.14 14.78
CA VAL A 199 -2.22 -10.06 13.33
C VAL A 199 -0.99 -9.56 12.58
N LYS A 200 -0.27 -8.59 13.14
CA LYS A 200 1.01 -8.11 12.59
C LYS A 200 2.06 -9.24 12.56
N ASP A 201 2.17 -10.02 13.65
CA ASP A 201 3.09 -11.16 13.72
C ASP A 201 2.76 -12.22 12.67
N ILE A 202 1.46 -12.50 12.44
CA ILE A 202 1.00 -13.40 11.37
C ILE A 202 1.47 -12.90 10.01
N ALA A 203 1.23 -11.63 9.70
CA ALA A 203 1.63 -11.04 8.43
C ALA A 203 3.15 -11.09 8.20
N LEU A 204 3.94 -10.79 9.25
CA LEU A 204 5.39 -10.88 9.20
C LEU A 204 5.86 -12.32 8.96
N THR A 205 5.32 -13.28 9.72
CA THR A 205 5.71 -14.70 9.62
C THR A 205 5.38 -15.27 8.25
N LEU A 206 4.19 -14.97 7.71
CA LEU A 206 3.81 -15.41 6.37
C LEU A 206 4.69 -14.75 5.30
N GLY A 207 4.97 -13.46 5.42
CA GLY A 207 5.90 -12.77 4.52
C GLY A 207 7.30 -13.38 4.54
N ARG A 208 7.80 -13.78 5.70
CA ARG A 208 9.10 -14.47 5.85
C ARG A 208 9.07 -15.88 5.23
N LEU A 209 7.98 -16.64 5.42
CA LEU A 209 7.79 -17.94 4.75
C LEU A 209 7.84 -17.79 3.21
N LEU A 210 7.18 -16.78 2.66
CA LEU A 210 7.22 -16.52 1.23
C LEU A 210 8.65 -16.18 0.75
N ARG A 211 9.39 -15.37 1.49
CA ARG A 211 10.76 -14.96 1.14
C ARG A 211 11.78 -16.10 1.17
N VAL A 212 11.63 -17.08 2.08
CA VAL A 212 12.56 -18.24 2.11
C VAL A 212 12.46 -19.10 0.86
N THR A 213 11.34 -19.07 0.14
CA THR A 213 11.21 -19.76 -1.16
C THR A 213 12.18 -19.23 -2.22
N LYS A 214 12.64 -17.98 -2.09
CA LYS A 214 13.43 -17.22 -3.09
C LYS A 214 12.74 -17.16 -4.46
N LYS A 215 11.40 -17.28 -4.48
CA LYS A 215 10.56 -17.34 -5.68
C LYS A 215 9.52 -16.22 -5.71
N VAL A 216 9.66 -15.22 -4.85
CA VAL A 216 8.76 -14.06 -4.77
C VAL A 216 9.52 -12.78 -5.02
N MET A 217 8.87 -11.85 -5.69
CA MET A 217 9.42 -10.51 -5.91
C MET A 217 9.61 -9.78 -4.59
N ARG A 218 10.64 -8.94 -4.53
CA ARG A 218 10.97 -8.10 -3.38
C ARG A 218 10.87 -6.63 -3.76
N GLY A 219 10.52 -5.80 -2.81
CA GLY A 219 10.42 -4.36 -3.00
C GLY A 219 9.04 -3.80 -2.61
N ILE A 220 8.90 -2.48 -2.71
CA ILE A 220 7.68 -1.78 -2.33
C ILE A 220 6.56 -2.15 -3.32
N GLY A 221 5.39 -2.56 -2.79
CA GLY A 221 4.22 -2.89 -3.60
C GLY A 221 4.16 -4.31 -4.14
N THR A 222 5.23 -5.12 -3.98
CA THR A 222 5.25 -6.54 -4.41
C THR A 222 4.47 -7.46 -3.47
N ILE A 223 4.28 -7.05 -2.22
CA ILE A 223 3.40 -7.67 -1.24
C ILE A 223 2.36 -6.67 -0.77
N ARG A 224 1.10 -7.07 -0.73
CA ARG A 224 -0.04 -6.26 -0.27
C ARG A 224 -0.90 -7.07 0.67
N GLN A 225 -1.55 -6.39 1.58
CA GLN A 225 -2.41 -7.01 2.58
C GLN A 225 -3.80 -6.38 2.50
N ASP A 226 -4.81 -7.25 2.46
CA ASP A 226 -6.20 -6.89 2.64
C ASP A 226 -6.66 -7.47 3.98
N VAL A 227 -7.37 -6.69 4.78
CA VAL A 227 -7.74 -7.05 6.14
C VAL A 227 -9.25 -7.09 6.26
N ASN A 228 -9.80 -8.23 6.63
CA ASN A 228 -11.22 -8.41 6.90
C ASN A 228 -11.48 -8.22 8.39
N ILE A 229 -12.18 -7.17 8.78
CA ILE A 229 -12.40 -6.78 10.17
C ILE A 229 -13.89 -6.86 10.49
N SER A 230 -14.25 -7.53 11.57
CA SER A 230 -15.61 -7.59 12.09
C SER A 230 -15.63 -7.53 13.60
N ILE A 231 -16.73 -7.01 14.15
CA ILE A 231 -17.04 -7.05 15.58
C ILE A 231 -18.37 -7.79 15.80
N GLU A 232 -18.68 -8.14 17.03
CA GLU A 232 -19.96 -8.75 17.36
C GLU A 232 -21.14 -7.82 17.02
N GLY A 233 -22.08 -8.33 16.21
CA GLY A 233 -23.23 -7.56 15.70
C GLY A 233 -22.86 -6.53 14.63
N GLY A 234 -21.65 -6.58 14.06
CA GLY A 234 -21.22 -5.78 12.93
C GLY A 234 -21.14 -6.58 11.62
N GLY A 235 -20.97 -5.87 10.49
CA GLY A 235 -20.67 -6.46 9.19
C GLY A 235 -19.17 -6.76 9.04
N VAL A 236 -18.81 -7.62 8.09
CA VAL A 236 -17.41 -7.81 7.71
C VAL A 236 -16.99 -6.68 6.79
N ILE A 237 -15.98 -5.93 7.21
CA ILE A 237 -15.38 -4.83 6.43
C ILE A 237 -14.06 -5.30 5.86
N GLU A 238 -13.93 -5.25 4.54
CA GLU A 238 -12.67 -5.50 3.82
C GLU A 238 -11.89 -4.18 3.72
N VAL A 239 -10.71 -4.08 4.32
CA VAL A 239 -9.82 -2.92 4.21
C VAL A 239 -8.68 -3.26 3.27
N LYS A 240 -8.61 -2.55 2.13
CA LYS A 240 -7.60 -2.76 1.08
C LYS A 240 -6.42 -1.82 1.21
N GLY A 241 -5.27 -2.30 0.70
CA GLY A 241 -4.11 -1.45 0.46
C GLY A 241 -3.25 -1.18 1.69
N VAL A 242 -3.24 -2.07 2.66
CA VAL A 242 -2.31 -2.00 3.79
C VAL A 242 -0.93 -2.46 3.33
N GLN A 243 0.01 -1.53 3.16
CA GLN A 243 1.36 -1.84 2.64
C GLN A 243 2.40 -2.04 3.76
N GLN A 244 2.23 -1.37 4.88
CA GLN A 244 3.20 -1.38 5.98
C GLN A 244 2.64 -2.14 7.18
N LEU A 245 3.41 -3.08 7.71
CA LEU A 245 3.03 -3.88 8.89
C LEU A 245 2.70 -3.02 10.12
N ASP A 246 3.41 -1.91 10.30
CA ASP A 246 3.17 -1.01 11.43
C ASP A 246 1.84 -0.24 11.34
N GLN A 247 1.23 -0.17 10.15
CA GLN A 247 -0.10 0.41 9.96
C GLN A 247 -1.22 -0.56 10.30
N LEU A 248 -0.99 -1.89 10.21
CA LEU A 248 -2.01 -2.91 10.48
C LEU A 248 -2.72 -2.69 11.80
N LYS A 249 -1.95 -2.52 12.88
CA LYS A 249 -2.50 -2.29 14.22
C LYS A 249 -3.43 -1.07 14.26
N LYS A 250 -2.97 0.06 13.75
CA LYS A 250 -3.74 1.33 13.75
C LYS A 250 -5.04 1.19 12.96
N ILE A 251 -4.96 0.54 11.79
CA ILE A 251 -6.13 0.32 10.91
C ILE A 251 -7.15 -0.60 11.58
N ILE A 252 -6.71 -1.70 12.21
CA ILE A 252 -7.60 -2.63 12.91
C ILE A 252 -8.27 -1.93 14.10
N GLU A 253 -7.51 -1.18 14.90
CA GLU A 253 -8.03 -0.42 16.04
C GLU A 253 -9.02 0.67 15.60
N PHE A 254 -8.69 1.42 14.56
CA PHE A 254 -9.59 2.44 14.01
C PHE A 254 -10.89 1.81 13.49
N GLU A 255 -10.79 0.76 12.68
CA GLU A 255 -11.96 0.13 12.07
C GLU A 255 -12.85 -0.55 13.12
N ALA A 256 -12.28 -1.18 14.15
CA ALA A 256 -13.03 -1.73 15.28
C ALA A 256 -13.81 -0.64 16.03
N LYS A 257 -13.15 0.51 16.30
CA LYS A 257 -13.81 1.69 16.91
C LYS A 257 -14.89 2.26 16.00
N ARG A 258 -14.65 2.31 14.68
CA ARG A 258 -15.64 2.79 13.70
C ARG A 258 -16.89 1.92 13.70
N GLN A 259 -16.72 0.61 13.61
CA GLN A 259 -17.85 -0.32 13.62
C GLN A 259 -18.64 -0.23 14.92
N HIS A 260 -17.95 -0.19 16.07
CA HIS A 260 -18.62 -0.04 17.36
C HIS A 260 -19.35 1.31 17.47
N GLY A 261 -18.74 2.39 17.00
CA GLY A 261 -19.38 3.71 16.95
C GLY A 261 -20.63 3.74 16.06
N LEU A 262 -20.59 3.09 14.90
CA LEU A 262 -21.76 2.96 14.02
C LEU A 262 -22.86 2.08 14.64
N LYS A 263 -22.50 1.08 15.45
CA LYS A 263 -23.47 0.30 16.24
C LYS A 263 -24.17 1.18 17.27
N LEU A 264 -23.45 2.03 18.01
CA LEU A 264 -24.04 2.98 18.95
C LEU A 264 -24.94 4.02 18.23
N ILE A 265 -24.58 4.45 17.03
CA ILE A 265 -25.44 5.31 16.19
C ILE A 265 -26.71 4.55 15.80
N SER A 266 -26.60 3.29 15.37
CA SER A 266 -27.73 2.43 15.04
C SER A 266 -28.69 2.26 16.22
N GLU A 267 -28.17 2.02 17.41
CA GLU A 267 -28.97 1.93 18.64
C GLU A 267 -29.77 3.21 18.90
N LYS A 268 -29.15 4.38 18.69
CA LYS A 268 -29.85 5.68 18.82
C LYS A 268 -30.93 5.85 17.74
N ILE A 269 -30.65 5.50 16.47
CA ILE A 269 -31.64 5.57 15.40
C ILE A 269 -32.84 4.69 15.73
N ASN A 270 -32.62 3.48 16.21
CA ASN A 270 -33.68 2.53 16.56
C ASN A 270 -34.52 2.93 17.79
N GLN A 271 -34.05 3.90 18.58
CA GLN A 271 -34.85 4.53 19.66
C GLN A 271 -35.77 5.64 19.14
N THR A 272 -35.63 6.06 17.88
CA THR A 272 -36.48 7.06 17.24
C THR A 272 -37.64 6.41 16.47
N GLU A 273 -38.61 7.23 16.05
CA GLU A 273 -39.71 6.81 15.18
C GLU A 273 -39.35 6.90 13.68
N PHE A 274 -38.06 6.80 13.33
CA PHE A 274 -37.62 6.88 11.94
C PHE A 274 -38.11 5.70 11.11
N THR A 275 -38.90 5.94 10.08
CA THR A 275 -39.51 4.93 9.21
C THR A 275 -38.82 4.78 7.85
N GLY A 276 -37.97 5.72 7.46
CA GLY A 276 -37.30 5.77 6.15
C GLY A 276 -37.42 7.14 5.49
N ILE A 277 -36.86 7.25 4.29
CA ILE A 277 -36.87 8.47 3.48
C ILE A 277 -37.52 8.17 2.13
N ASP A 278 -38.64 8.85 1.81
CA ASP A 278 -39.23 8.77 0.48
C ASP A 278 -38.64 9.83 -0.43
N ARG A 279 -37.95 9.40 -1.51
CA ARG A 279 -37.31 10.30 -2.45
C ARG A 279 -38.26 11.32 -3.06
N LYS A 280 -39.53 10.98 -3.29
CA LYS A 280 -40.50 11.88 -3.92
C LYS A 280 -41.05 12.92 -2.95
N GLU A 281 -41.18 12.56 -1.69
CA GLU A 281 -41.76 13.40 -0.65
C GLU A 281 -40.73 14.19 0.15
N ASP A 282 -39.50 13.65 0.28
CA ASP A 282 -38.49 14.19 1.21
C ASP A 282 -37.29 14.86 0.50
N VAL A 283 -37.25 14.88 -0.85
CA VAL A 283 -36.20 15.55 -1.63
C VAL A 283 -36.76 16.75 -2.38
N PHE A 284 -36.22 17.94 -2.14
CA PHE A 284 -36.70 19.21 -2.64
C PHE A 284 -35.62 19.94 -3.44
N ASP A 285 -35.97 20.49 -4.63
CA ASP A 285 -35.12 21.47 -5.30
C ASP A 285 -35.19 22.80 -4.50
N ILE A 286 -34.07 23.20 -3.94
CA ILE A 286 -33.91 24.42 -3.16
C ILE A 286 -33.01 25.44 -3.83
N THR A 287 -32.67 25.24 -5.11
CA THR A 287 -31.76 26.09 -5.89
C THR A 287 -32.13 27.56 -5.79
N GLU A 288 -33.43 27.89 -5.93
CA GLU A 288 -33.92 29.27 -5.92
C GLU A 288 -33.71 29.95 -4.58
N ILE A 289 -34.03 29.27 -3.47
CA ILE A 289 -33.92 29.87 -2.13
C ILE A 289 -32.50 29.97 -1.61
N MET A 290 -31.53 29.32 -2.28
CA MET A 290 -30.10 29.35 -1.94
C MET A 290 -29.29 30.33 -2.80
N GLN A 291 -29.94 31.11 -3.68
CA GLN A 291 -29.26 32.07 -4.58
C GLN A 291 -28.44 33.13 -3.83
N GLU A 292 -28.90 33.55 -2.67
CA GLU A 292 -28.27 34.60 -1.84
C GLU A 292 -27.35 34.03 -0.76
N CYS A 293 -27.13 32.70 -0.73
CA CYS A 293 -26.31 32.06 0.29
C CYS A 293 -24.84 32.44 0.15
N GLU A 294 -24.19 32.78 1.27
CA GLU A 294 -22.80 33.22 1.30
C GLU A 294 -21.78 32.08 1.25
N SER A 295 -22.22 30.82 1.32
CA SER A 295 -21.35 29.65 1.23
C SER A 295 -20.58 29.61 -0.09
N ASN A 296 -19.26 29.52 -0.01
CA ASN A 296 -18.39 29.43 -1.20
C ASN A 296 -18.71 28.20 -2.08
N ILE A 297 -19.12 27.08 -1.46
CA ILE A 297 -19.48 25.85 -2.17
C ILE A 297 -20.78 26.09 -2.95
N ILE A 298 -21.79 26.66 -2.29
CA ILE A 298 -23.08 26.97 -2.92
C ILE A 298 -22.91 28.01 -4.03
N LYS A 299 -22.19 29.11 -3.80
CA LYS A 299 -21.89 30.14 -4.82
C LYS A 299 -21.19 29.56 -6.05
N LYS A 300 -20.23 28.64 -5.83
CA LYS A 300 -19.51 27.97 -6.92
C LYS A 300 -20.44 27.08 -7.76
N SER A 301 -21.36 26.38 -7.12
CA SER A 301 -22.35 25.53 -7.79
C SER A 301 -23.37 26.37 -8.55
N ILE A 302 -23.85 27.47 -7.99
CA ILE A 302 -24.74 28.41 -8.68
C ILE A 302 -24.09 28.98 -9.96
N LYS A 303 -22.80 29.41 -9.86
CA LYS A 303 -22.06 29.90 -11.04
C LYS A 303 -21.90 28.86 -12.15
N LYS A 304 -21.89 27.58 -11.80
CA LYS A 304 -21.82 26.44 -12.76
C LYS A 304 -23.20 26.03 -13.27
N GLN A 305 -24.28 26.67 -12.82
CA GLN A 305 -25.66 26.27 -13.10
C GLN A 305 -26.01 24.86 -12.57
N ASP A 306 -25.34 24.44 -11.53
CA ASP A 306 -25.63 23.20 -10.80
C ASP A 306 -26.97 23.31 -10.07
N LYS A 307 -27.51 22.16 -9.65
CA LYS A 307 -28.71 22.07 -8.82
C LYS A 307 -28.36 21.94 -7.35
N ILE A 308 -29.20 22.52 -6.49
CA ILE A 308 -29.09 22.42 -5.04
C ILE A 308 -30.34 21.73 -4.54
N PHE A 309 -30.14 20.63 -3.78
CA PHE A 309 -31.24 19.87 -3.20
C PHE A 309 -31.16 19.87 -1.68
N GLY A 310 -32.34 19.93 -1.06
CA GLY A 310 -32.55 19.66 0.36
C GLY A 310 -33.19 18.29 0.55
N ILE A 311 -32.70 17.53 1.52
CA ILE A 311 -33.24 16.21 1.87
C ILE A 311 -33.78 16.31 3.31
N ARG A 312 -35.07 16.11 3.49
CA ARG A 312 -35.71 16.04 4.82
C ARG A 312 -35.55 14.65 5.41
N ILE A 313 -35.18 14.59 6.67
CA ILE A 313 -34.99 13.31 7.38
C ILE A 313 -35.75 13.40 8.72
N LYS A 314 -36.91 12.76 8.73
CA LYS A 314 -37.81 12.80 9.87
C LYS A 314 -37.20 12.08 11.07
N LYS A 315 -37.32 12.64 12.28
CA LYS A 315 -36.97 12.02 13.56
C LYS A 315 -35.48 11.72 13.81
N LEU A 316 -34.56 12.28 13.01
CA LEU A 316 -33.11 12.01 13.16
C LEU A 316 -32.27 13.24 13.54
N LYS A 317 -32.86 14.25 14.19
CA LYS A 317 -32.12 15.40 14.71
C LYS A 317 -31.01 14.99 15.69
N GLY A 318 -29.81 15.52 15.49
CA GLY A 318 -28.65 15.27 16.36
C GLY A 318 -27.94 13.93 16.09
N ILE A 319 -28.42 13.10 15.15
CA ILE A 319 -27.80 11.80 14.84
C ILE A 319 -26.56 11.97 13.97
N PHE A 320 -26.56 12.89 13.01
CA PHE A 320 -25.47 13.04 12.04
C PHE A 320 -24.24 13.69 12.64
N GLY A 321 -24.44 14.55 13.65
CA GLY A 321 -23.38 15.18 14.44
C GLY A 321 -22.96 14.37 15.67
N PHE A 322 -23.68 13.30 16.04
CA PHE A 322 -23.32 12.45 17.17
C PHE A 322 -22.00 11.73 16.90
N GLU A 323 -21.05 11.91 17.81
CA GLU A 323 -19.68 11.41 17.71
C GLU A 323 -19.36 10.47 18.90
N PRO A 324 -19.66 9.16 18.78
CA PRO A 324 -19.39 8.20 19.84
C PRO A 324 -17.87 8.03 20.11
N TYR A 325 -17.04 8.19 19.10
CA TYR A 325 -15.58 8.24 19.18
C TYR A 325 -15.06 9.34 18.27
N SER A 326 -13.86 9.85 18.57
CA SER A 326 -13.23 10.91 17.76
C SER A 326 -13.25 10.56 16.28
N ASP A 327 -13.74 11.48 15.47
CA ASP A 327 -13.85 11.36 14.01
C ASP A 327 -14.83 10.30 13.47
N ILE A 328 -15.64 9.67 14.31
CA ILE A 328 -16.63 8.65 13.92
C ILE A 328 -18.04 9.23 14.04
N ARG A 329 -18.60 9.68 12.91
CA ARG A 329 -19.93 10.29 12.78
C ARG A 329 -20.60 9.83 11.49
N LEU A 330 -21.91 9.64 11.52
CA LEU A 330 -22.68 9.29 10.33
C LEU A 330 -22.61 10.39 9.25
N GLY A 331 -22.58 11.66 9.64
CA GLY A 331 -22.39 12.79 8.73
C GLY A 331 -21.07 12.73 7.98
N LYS A 332 -19.95 12.33 8.65
CA LYS A 332 -18.64 12.14 8.00
C LYS A 332 -18.65 10.97 7.00
N GLU A 333 -19.29 9.86 7.33
CA GLU A 333 -19.45 8.71 6.42
C GLU A 333 -20.19 9.11 5.15
N ILE A 334 -21.29 9.86 5.28
CA ILE A 334 -22.07 10.38 4.15
C ILE A 334 -21.24 11.38 3.32
N GLY A 335 -20.50 12.27 3.98
CA GLY A 335 -19.61 13.22 3.33
C GLY A 335 -18.51 12.53 2.50
N GLN A 336 -17.98 11.40 2.97
CA GLN A 336 -17.04 10.58 2.19
C GLN A 336 -17.71 9.94 0.97
N LEU A 337 -18.92 9.41 1.14
CA LEU A 337 -19.65 8.73 0.08
C LEU A 337 -19.97 9.65 -1.11
N VAL A 338 -20.43 10.87 -0.88
CA VAL A 338 -20.82 11.78 -1.98
C VAL A 338 -19.64 12.23 -2.85
N ARG A 339 -18.41 12.17 -2.34
CA ARG A 339 -17.20 12.51 -3.10
C ARG A 339 -16.99 11.61 -4.33
N PHE A 340 -17.48 10.37 -4.28
CA PHE A 340 -17.40 9.45 -5.43
C PHE A 340 -18.17 9.92 -6.65
N PHE A 341 -19.15 10.81 -6.45
CA PHE A 341 -19.95 11.40 -7.51
C PHE A 341 -19.41 12.77 -7.96
N GLY A 342 -18.18 13.11 -7.56
CA GLY A 342 -17.56 14.40 -7.89
C GLY A 342 -18.11 15.60 -7.10
N ILE A 343 -18.89 15.32 -6.04
CA ILE A 343 -19.48 16.34 -5.18
C ILE A 343 -18.52 16.68 -4.04
N GLY A 344 -18.23 17.97 -3.84
CA GLY A 344 -17.24 18.43 -2.89
C GLY A 344 -17.60 18.19 -1.42
N GLY A 345 -18.88 17.93 -1.11
CA GLY A 345 -19.38 17.65 0.22
C GLY A 345 -20.87 17.80 0.34
N VAL A 346 -21.39 17.56 1.51
CA VAL A 346 -22.79 17.70 1.89
C VAL A 346 -22.85 18.37 3.26
N PHE A 347 -23.84 19.22 3.48
CA PHE A 347 -24.07 19.86 4.79
C PHE A 347 -25.28 19.22 5.47
N HIS A 348 -25.18 19.02 6.78
CA HIS A 348 -26.31 18.50 7.57
C HIS A 348 -26.71 19.47 8.69
N SER A 349 -27.97 19.42 9.10
CA SER A 349 -28.56 20.33 10.08
C SER A 349 -27.79 20.42 11.40
N ASP A 350 -27.16 19.32 11.84
CA ASP A 350 -26.51 19.25 13.15
C ASP A 350 -25.16 20.00 13.20
N GLU A 351 -24.60 20.40 12.05
CA GLU A 351 -23.36 21.19 11.96
C GLU A 351 -23.59 22.66 11.59
N LEU A 352 -24.84 23.01 11.26
CA LEU A 352 -25.20 24.38 10.87
C LEU A 352 -25.67 25.19 12.09
N PRO A 353 -25.43 26.54 12.12
CA PRO A 353 -24.86 27.39 11.06
C PRO A 353 -23.34 27.26 10.95
N ASN A 354 -22.84 27.05 9.76
CA ASN A 354 -21.40 26.94 9.46
C ASN A 354 -21.16 27.07 7.94
N TYR A 355 -19.91 27.09 7.49
CA TYR A 355 -19.49 27.05 6.07
C TYR A 355 -20.10 28.17 5.20
N GLY A 356 -20.47 29.30 5.79
CA GLY A 356 -21.14 30.40 5.11
C GLY A 356 -22.64 30.16 4.84
N ILE A 357 -23.25 29.17 5.49
CA ILE A 357 -24.69 28.98 5.57
C ILE A 357 -25.15 29.60 6.89
N GLU A 358 -25.92 30.68 6.81
CA GLU A 358 -26.36 31.47 7.96
C GLU A 358 -27.74 31.06 8.49
N ASN A 359 -28.12 31.57 9.65
CA ASN A 359 -29.43 31.32 10.25
C ASN A 359 -30.59 31.72 9.35
N SER A 360 -30.40 32.75 8.52
CA SER A 360 -31.38 33.18 7.50
C SER A 360 -31.62 32.13 6.46
N ASP A 361 -30.55 31.47 5.96
CA ASP A 361 -30.60 30.39 5.00
C ASP A 361 -31.28 29.15 5.60
N ILE A 362 -30.87 28.79 6.83
CA ILE A 362 -31.46 27.67 7.57
C ILE A 362 -32.96 27.86 7.72
N LYS A 363 -33.43 29.06 8.08
CA LYS A 363 -34.86 29.35 8.17
C LYS A 363 -35.59 29.20 6.83
N ARG A 364 -34.98 29.61 5.70
CA ARG A 364 -35.55 29.41 4.37
C ARG A 364 -35.65 27.92 4.02
N VAL A 365 -34.58 27.17 4.28
CA VAL A 365 -34.51 25.72 4.04
C VAL A 365 -35.52 24.98 4.91
N THR A 366 -35.54 25.20 6.22
CA THR A 366 -36.47 24.52 7.15
C THR A 366 -37.94 24.78 6.77
N LYS A 367 -38.28 26.01 6.36
CA LYS A 367 -39.62 26.32 5.86
C LYS A 367 -39.94 25.60 4.56
N LYS A 368 -39.01 25.53 3.61
CA LYS A 368 -39.23 24.88 2.31
C LYS A 368 -39.36 23.36 2.42
N LEU A 369 -38.60 22.75 3.35
CA LEU A 369 -38.61 21.31 3.58
C LEU A 369 -39.67 20.87 4.61
N ASP A 370 -40.40 21.82 5.20
CA ASP A 370 -41.37 21.54 6.29
C ASP A 370 -40.75 20.74 7.45
N ILE A 371 -39.58 21.21 7.96
CA ILE A 371 -38.81 20.56 9.02
C ILE A 371 -39.47 20.76 10.37
N GLN A 372 -39.76 19.66 11.07
CA GLN A 372 -40.27 19.65 12.44
C GLN A 372 -39.13 19.68 13.48
N ASN A 373 -39.47 19.83 14.76
CA ASN A 373 -38.46 20.04 15.83
C ASN A 373 -37.45 18.90 16.01
N ASP A 374 -37.83 17.67 15.68
CA ASP A 374 -37.04 16.43 15.80
C ASP A 374 -36.53 15.91 14.45
N ASP A 375 -36.74 16.68 13.37
CA ASP A 375 -36.23 16.34 12.04
C ASP A 375 -34.80 16.87 11.83
N ALA A 376 -34.08 16.20 10.94
CA ALA A 376 -32.82 16.66 10.38
C ALA A 376 -32.97 16.94 8.87
N PHE A 377 -32.00 17.60 8.29
CA PHE A 377 -31.93 17.77 6.84
C PHE A 377 -30.49 17.78 6.32
N PHE A 378 -30.35 17.46 5.04
CA PHE A 378 -29.11 17.65 4.29
C PHE A 378 -29.29 18.70 3.19
N ILE A 379 -28.19 19.39 2.85
CA ILE A 379 -28.07 20.25 1.66
C ILE A 379 -26.95 19.71 0.80
N ILE A 380 -27.22 19.45 -0.47
CA ILE A 380 -26.27 18.94 -1.44
C ILE A 380 -26.33 19.73 -2.74
N ALA A 381 -25.17 20.05 -3.33
CA ALA A 381 -25.08 20.84 -4.57
C ALA A 381 -24.13 20.17 -5.58
N GLY A 382 -24.51 20.17 -6.84
CA GLY A 382 -23.70 19.63 -7.93
C GLY A 382 -24.46 19.48 -9.25
N GLU A 383 -23.79 18.91 -10.23
CA GLU A 383 -24.37 18.62 -11.54
C GLU A 383 -25.57 17.67 -11.39
N LYS A 384 -26.65 17.92 -12.12
CA LYS A 384 -27.98 17.31 -11.91
C LYS A 384 -27.97 15.77 -11.89
N ILE A 385 -27.19 15.14 -12.76
CA ILE A 385 -27.13 13.66 -12.85
C ILE A 385 -26.34 13.12 -11.66
N SER A 386 -25.17 13.67 -11.39
CA SER A 386 -24.27 13.29 -10.29
C SER A 386 -24.93 13.45 -8.91
N VAL A 387 -25.64 14.57 -8.72
CA VAL A 387 -26.41 14.82 -7.48
C VAL A 387 -27.54 13.80 -7.33
N GLY A 388 -28.19 13.38 -8.43
CA GLY A 388 -29.22 12.36 -8.39
C GLY A 388 -28.70 11.04 -7.79
N PHE A 389 -27.57 10.55 -8.28
CA PHE A 389 -26.93 9.33 -7.73
C PHE A 389 -26.45 9.50 -6.29
N ALA A 390 -25.92 10.68 -5.96
CA ALA A 390 -25.48 10.98 -4.60
C ALA A 390 -26.65 10.99 -3.62
N ILE A 391 -27.79 11.54 -3.97
CA ILE A 391 -29.02 11.53 -3.14
C ILE A 391 -29.47 10.10 -2.89
N ASP A 392 -29.52 9.23 -3.92
CA ASP A 392 -29.89 7.82 -3.74
C ASP A 392 -28.92 7.10 -2.80
N SER A 393 -27.62 7.41 -2.92
CA SER A 393 -26.60 6.83 -2.04
C SER A 393 -26.71 7.33 -0.60
N ILE A 394 -27.03 8.62 -0.38
CA ILE A 394 -27.29 9.19 0.95
C ILE A 394 -28.48 8.49 1.59
N ILE A 395 -29.62 8.40 0.89
CA ILE A 395 -30.83 7.75 1.39
C ILE A 395 -30.52 6.31 1.80
N ASN A 396 -29.92 5.54 0.90
CA ASN A 396 -29.54 4.15 1.18
C ASN A 396 -28.57 4.04 2.38
N ARG A 397 -27.60 4.94 2.51
CA ARG A 397 -26.65 4.91 3.64
C ARG A 397 -27.33 5.20 4.98
N ILE A 398 -28.27 6.13 5.01
CA ILE A 398 -29.05 6.45 6.22
C ILE A 398 -29.95 5.27 6.59
N GLU A 399 -30.63 4.66 5.62
CA GLU A 399 -31.49 3.49 5.87
C GLU A 399 -30.68 2.28 6.38
N LEU A 400 -29.51 2.02 5.78
CA LEU A 400 -28.61 0.96 6.25
C LEU A 400 -28.06 1.22 7.66
N ALA A 401 -27.95 2.49 8.09
CA ALA A 401 -27.45 2.83 9.42
C ALA A 401 -28.33 2.30 10.55
N LYS A 402 -29.61 1.97 10.31
CA LYS A 402 -30.48 1.25 11.27
C LYS A 402 -29.94 -0.11 11.68
N ASN A 403 -29.23 -0.76 10.76
CA ASN A 403 -28.73 -2.14 10.94
C ASN A 403 -27.27 -2.16 11.45
N GLY A 404 -26.70 -0.99 11.79
CA GLY A 404 -25.30 -0.87 12.20
C GLY A 404 -24.33 -0.69 11.02
N PRO A 405 -23.06 -1.11 11.17
CA PRO A 405 -22.07 -0.97 10.11
C PRO A 405 -22.40 -1.89 8.93
N PRO A 406 -22.59 -1.36 7.70
CA PRO A 406 -22.84 -2.19 6.53
C PRO A 406 -21.58 -2.92 6.09
N ALA A 407 -21.74 -4.10 5.48
CA ALA A 407 -20.63 -4.79 4.83
C ALA A 407 -20.16 -4.00 3.59
N GLU A 408 -18.93 -3.53 3.61
CA GLU A 408 -18.34 -2.71 2.56
C GLU A 408 -16.85 -2.95 2.41
N THR A 409 -16.28 -2.52 1.28
CA THR A 409 -14.84 -2.44 1.06
C THR A 409 -14.38 -1.01 1.32
N ARG A 410 -13.32 -0.86 2.11
CA ARG A 410 -12.69 0.41 2.45
C ARG A 410 -11.23 0.44 2.02
N ALA A 411 -10.64 1.60 1.90
CA ALA A 411 -9.21 1.77 1.64
C ALA A 411 -8.51 2.28 2.91
N ALA A 412 -7.34 1.71 3.20
CA ALA A 412 -6.45 2.23 4.23
C ALA A 412 -5.85 3.56 3.81
N THR A 413 -5.71 4.50 4.75
CA THR A 413 -4.99 5.76 4.54
C THR A 413 -3.63 5.75 5.22
N GLN A 414 -2.77 6.67 4.85
CA GLN A 414 -1.45 6.82 5.49
C GLN A 414 -1.55 7.19 6.97
N ASN A 415 -2.65 7.79 7.41
CA ASN A 415 -2.88 8.18 8.79
C ASN A 415 -3.31 7.00 9.68
N GLY A 416 -3.63 5.83 9.10
CA GLY A 416 -4.11 4.65 9.82
C GLY A 416 -5.61 4.64 10.05
N ASP A 417 -6.37 5.49 9.36
CA ASP A 417 -7.83 5.43 9.26
C ASP A 417 -8.28 4.76 7.95
N THR A 418 -9.58 4.61 7.77
CA THR A 418 -10.16 4.00 6.57
C THR A 418 -11.17 4.92 5.91
N ILE A 419 -11.25 4.86 4.57
CA ILE A 419 -12.26 5.57 3.79
C ILE A 419 -13.10 4.58 2.97
N PHE A 420 -14.36 4.89 2.75
CA PHE A 420 -15.25 4.08 1.89
C PHE A 420 -14.67 3.99 0.48
N LEU A 421 -14.66 2.79 -0.09
CA LEU A 421 -14.20 2.53 -1.45
C LEU A 421 -15.34 2.09 -2.36
N ARG A 422 -16.09 1.06 -1.95
CA ARG A 422 -17.23 0.51 -2.70
C ARG A 422 -18.06 -0.42 -1.82
N PRO A 423 -19.29 -0.80 -2.22
CA PRO A 423 -20.01 -1.92 -1.60
C PRO A 423 -19.20 -3.22 -1.70
N ARG A 424 -19.41 -4.15 -0.76
CA ARG A 424 -18.75 -5.45 -0.80
C ARG A 424 -19.20 -6.23 -2.04
N PRO A 425 -18.26 -6.89 -2.78
CA PRO A 425 -18.61 -7.75 -3.89
C PRO A 425 -19.49 -8.93 -3.45
N GLY A 426 -20.42 -9.36 -4.32
CA GLY A 426 -21.30 -10.48 -4.09
C GLY A 426 -20.84 -11.76 -4.77
N ALA A 427 -21.60 -12.86 -4.56
CA ALA A 427 -21.35 -14.16 -5.16
C ALA A 427 -21.41 -14.17 -6.71
N SER A 428 -22.10 -13.19 -7.31
CA SER A 428 -22.22 -13.06 -8.78
C SER A 428 -20.95 -12.55 -9.47
N ARG A 429 -19.84 -12.42 -8.75
CA ARG A 429 -18.60 -11.84 -9.24
C ARG A 429 -17.78 -12.81 -10.10
N MET A 430 -17.93 -14.13 -9.92
CA MET A 430 -17.07 -15.15 -10.54
C MET A 430 -17.82 -16.02 -11.55
N TYR A 431 -17.16 -16.33 -12.68
CA TYR A 431 -17.63 -17.28 -13.70
C TYR A 431 -16.44 -17.96 -14.40
N PRO A 432 -16.63 -19.14 -15.04
CA PRO A 432 -15.52 -19.89 -15.64
C PRO A 432 -14.80 -19.13 -16.76
N GLU A 433 -13.47 -19.26 -16.82
CA GLU A 433 -12.68 -18.92 -17.99
C GLU A 433 -12.79 -20.06 -19.03
N THR A 434 -13.18 -19.74 -20.24
CA THR A 434 -13.44 -20.75 -21.28
C THR A 434 -12.28 -20.96 -22.25
N ASP A 435 -11.35 -20.01 -22.32
CA ASP A 435 -10.24 -20.03 -23.26
C ASP A 435 -9.01 -20.81 -22.72
N ILE A 436 -9.02 -21.14 -21.44
CA ILE A 436 -7.93 -21.89 -20.80
C ILE A 436 -8.44 -23.25 -20.36
N PRO A 437 -7.80 -24.34 -20.80
CA PRO A 437 -8.18 -25.69 -20.39
C PRO A 437 -7.88 -25.93 -18.91
N THR A 438 -8.59 -26.89 -18.30
CA THR A 438 -8.33 -27.35 -16.94
C THR A 438 -6.87 -27.75 -16.76
N VAL A 439 -6.23 -27.21 -15.73
CA VAL A 439 -4.83 -27.48 -15.42
C VAL A 439 -4.75 -28.66 -14.45
N LYS A 440 -4.07 -29.72 -14.86
CA LYS A 440 -3.86 -30.90 -14.01
C LYS A 440 -2.60 -30.75 -13.15
N VAL A 441 -2.68 -31.29 -11.94
CA VAL A 441 -1.54 -31.42 -11.02
C VAL A 441 -1.30 -32.90 -10.77
N THR A 442 -0.12 -33.39 -11.15
CA THR A 442 0.23 -34.81 -11.00
C THR A 442 0.93 -35.10 -9.68
N ASN A 443 0.93 -36.37 -9.26
CA ASN A 443 1.65 -36.76 -8.05
C ASN A 443 3.17 -36.59 -8.21
N GLU A 444 3.69 -36.80 -9.41
CA GLU A 444 5.12 -36.62 -9.71
C GLU A 444 5.54 -35.15 -9.52
N GLU A 445 4.73 -34.22 -10.04
CA GLU A 445 4.95 -32.77 -9.80
C GLU A 445 4.95 -32.47 -8.31
N LEU A 446 3.98 -32.99 -7.55
CA LEU A 446 3.90 -32.75 -6.10
C LEU A 446 5.11 -33.33 -5.35
N VAL A 447 5.61 -34.51 -5.72
CA VAL A 447 6.84 -35.09 -5.13
C VAL A 447 8.03 -34.17 -5.40
N GLN A 448 8.20 -33.70 -6.64
CA GLN A 448 9.28 -32.81 -7.02
C GLN A 448 9.18 -31.44 -6.26
N VAL A 449 7.99 -30.86 -6.20
CA VAL A 449 7.78 -29.61 -5.50
C VAL A 449 8.07 -29.74 -4.01
N ARG A 450 7.59 -30.81 -3.36
CA ARG A 450 7.82 -31.07 -1.94
C ARG A 450 9.28 -31.30 -1.59
N SER A 451 10.07 -31.84 -2.48
CA SER A 451 11.52 -31.99 -2.28
C SER A 451 12.26 -30.64 -2.22
N ASN A 452 11.64 -29.59 -2.74
CA ASN A 452 12.19 -28.24 -2.79
C ASN A 452 11.60 -27.30 -1.73
N ILE A 453 10.80 -27.81 -0.75
CA ILE A 453 10.29 -26.99 0.34
C ILE A 453 11.48 -26.41 1.11
N PRO A 454 11.56 -25.06 1.24
CA PRO A 454 12.68 -24.42 1.90
C PRO A 454 12.70 -24.73 3.39
N LYS A 455 13.87 -24.58 3.99
CA LYS A 455 14.01 -24.60 5.45
C LYS A 455 13.22 -23.45 6.05
N SER A 456 12.88 -23.56 7.36
CA SER A 456 12.20 -22.44 8.03
C SER A 456 13.07 -21.18 8.01
N TRP A 457 12.43 -20.02 8.14
CA TRP A 457 13.15 -18.75 8.13
C TRP A 457 14.15 -18.64 9.27
N GLU A 458 13.85 -19.21 10.45
CA GLU A 458 14.76 -19.25 11.59
C GLU A 458 16.05 -20.00 11.27
N LYS A 459 15.92 -21.14 10.57
CA LYS A 459 17.09 -21.88 10.10
C LYS A 459 17.86 -21.09 9.04
N SER A 460 17.15 -20.39 8.16
CA SER A 460 17.78 -19.55 7.12
C SER A 460 18.55 -18.38 7.73
N ILE A 461 18.01 -17.75 8.79
CA ILE A 461 18.71 -16.69 9.54
C ILE A 461 19.97 -17.26 10.21
N LYS A 462 19.87 -18.39 10.91
CA LYS A 462 21.03 -19.04 11.52
C LYS A 462 22.12 -19.38 10.50
N GLU A 463 21.74 -19.90 9.35
CA GLU A 463 22.68 -20.16 8.25
C GLU A 463 23.37 -18.89 7.74
N LEU A 464 22.66 -17.76 7.69
CA LEU A 464 23.26 -16.47 7.35
C LEU A 464 24.25 -15.99 8.44
N GLU A 465 23.87 -16.11 9.72
CA GLU A 465 24.73 -15.78 10.84
C GLU A 465 26.04 -16.61 10.80
N GLU A 466 25.92 -17.93 10.63
CA GLU A 466 27.06 -18.85 10.59
C GLU A 466 27.91 -18.64 9.33
N LYS A 467 27.27 -18.49 8.16
CA LYS A 467 27.98 -18.36 6.87
C LYS A 467 28.74 -17.05 6.74
N TYR A 468 28.14 -15.96 7.21
CA TYR A 468 28.69 -14.62 7.03
C TYR A 468 29.22 -13.98 8.32
N GLN A 469 29.12 -14.66 9.46
CA GLN A 469 29.57 -14.18 10.79
C GLN A 469 28.99 -12.79 11.12
N ILE A 470 27.71 -12.58 10.80
CA ILE A 470 26.93 -11.39 11.13
C ILE A 470 26.03 -11.67 12.31
N ASN A 471 25.66 -10.64 13.07
CA ASN A 471 24.75 -10.82 14.22
C ASN A 471 23.30 -11.05 13.77
N ASN A 472 22.48 -11.60 14.66
CA ASN A 472 21.08 -11.95 14.39
C ASN A 472 20.28 -10.77 13.82
N GLN A 473 20.37 -9.60 14.46
CA GLN A 473 19.63 -8.42 14.02
C GLN A 473 19.98 -8.03 12.58
N LEU A 474 21.25 -8.05 12.21
CA LEU A 474 21.70 -7.70 10.87
C LEU A 474 21.33 -8.79 9.85
N ALA A 475 21.37 -10.07 10.28
CA ALA A 475 20.92 -11.20 9.46
C ALA A 475 19.41 -11.08 9.13
N GLU A 476 18.58 -10.76 10.12
CA GLU A 476 17.15 -10.50 9.89
C GLU A 476 16.92 -9.29 8.99
N GLN A 477 17.59 -8.16 9.24
CA GLN A 477 17.44 -6.95 8.44
C GLN A 477 17.80 -7.18 6.98
N ILE A 478 18.93 -7.83 6.69
CA ILE A 478 19.32 -8.09 5.30
C ILE A 478 18.42 -9.12 4.63
N PHE A 479 17.99 -10.17 5.35
CA PHE A 479 17.06 -11.17 4.85
C PHE A 479 15.71 -10.57 4.47
N ASP A 480 15.19 -9.67 5.29
CA ASP A 480 13.90 -9.00 5.08
C ASP A 480 13.97 -7.86 4.04
N SER A 481 15.18 -7.37 3.70
CA SER A 481 15.38 -6.27 2.77
C SER A 481 15.17 -6.67 1.29
N LYS A 482 14.90 -5.69 0.44
CA LYS A 482 14.92 -5.84 -1.01
C LYS A 482 16.33 -6.16 -1.55
N TYR A 483 17.36 -5.87 -0.78
CA TYR A 483 18.76 -6.00 -1.17
C TYR A 483 19.38 -7.37 -0.88
N PHE A 484 18.60 -8.35 -0.42
CA PHE A 484 19.13 -9.67 -0.06
C PHE A 484 19.85 -10.37 -1.23
N GLY A 485 19.28 -10.32 -2.44
CA GLY A 485 19.91 -10.88 -3.65
C GLY A 485 21.23 -10.21 -3.99
N ILE A 486 21.28 -8.86 -3.90
CA ILE A 486 22.50 -8.07 -4.13
C ILE A 486 23.57 -8.40 -3.08
N PHE A 487 23.16 -8.53 -1.82
CA PHE A 487 24.05 -8.97 -0.75
C PHE A 487 24.68 -10.32 -1.06
N GLU A 488 23.89 -11.35 -1.43
CA GLU A 488 24.41 -12.67 -1.81
C GLU A 488 25.38 -12.58 -3.01
N GLN A 489 25.06 -11.75 -4.00
CA GLN A 489 25.91 -11.52 -5.18
C GLN A 489 27.24 -10.89 -4.82
N ILE A 490 27.27 -9.82 -4.02
CA ILE A 490 28.50 -9.18 -3.55
C ILE A 490 29.32 -10.17 -2.70
N MET A 491 28.67 -10.91 -1.79
CA MET A 491 29.35 -11.87 -0.92
C MET A 491 29.90 -13.07 -1.67
N SER A 492 29.40 -13.40 -2.87
CA SER A 492 29.96 -14.48 -3.69
C SER A 492 31.42 -14.25 -4.07
N LYS A 493 31.87 -12.99 -4.18
CA LYS A 493 33.24 -12.57 -4.49
C LYS A 493 34.21 -12.60 -3.29
N LYS A 494 33.70 -12.74 -2.05
CA LYS A 494 34.43 -12.93 -0.77
C LYS A 494 35.50 -11.88 -0.41
N LYS A 495 35.45 -10.67 -0.96
CA LYS A 495 36.47 -9.63 -0.68
C LYS A 495 36.02 -8.61 0.35
N ASN A 496 34.72 -8.32 0.43
CA ASN A 496 34.16 -7.34 1.34
C ASN A 496 33.74 -7.95 2.68
N SER A 497 33.82 -7.17 3.75
CA SER A 497 33.28 -7.59 5.06
C SER A 497 31.76 -7.71 5.01
N PRO A 498 31.17 -8.88 5.37
CA PRO A 498 29.72 -9.07 5.36
C PRO A 498 28.95 -8.06 6.22
N ASN A 499 29.48 -7.77 7.43
CA ASN A 499 28.89 -6.77 8.33
C ASN A 499 28.85 -5.38 7.69
N PHE A 500 29.91 -4.99 6.98
CA PHE A 500 29.97 -3.71 6.30
C PHE A 500 28.96 -3.64 5.14
N VAL A 501 28.94 -4.64 4.26
CA VAL A 501 27.99 -4.68 3.13
C VAL A 501 26.55 -4.66 3.61
N ALA A 502 26.20 -5.51 4.58
CA ALA A 502 24.85 -5.55 5.13
C ALA A 502 24.47 -4.21 5.81
N SER A 503 25.41 -3.56 6.54
CA SER A 503 25.18 -2.25 7.14
C SER A 503 24.96 -1.15 6.10
N VAL A 504 25.70 -1.15 5.00
CA VAL A 504 25.49 -0.19 3.91
C VAL A 504 24.10 -0.38 3.29
N LEU A 505 23.75 -1.61 2.95
CA LEU A 505 22.47 -1.92 2.28
C LEU A 505 21.25 -1.65 3.18
N CYS A 506 21.33 -1.98 4.50
CA CYS A 506 20.20 -1.85 5.41
C CYS A 506 20.15 -0.52 6.15
N SER A 507 21.30 0.11 6.43
CA SER A 507 21.33 1.30 7.28
C SER A 507 21.70 2.55 6.51
N THR A 508 22.78 2.53 5.69
CA THR A 508 23.23 3.73 4.98
C THR A 508 22.17 4.19 3.96
N ILE A 509 21.66 3.29 3.12
CA ILE A 509 20.63 3.63 2.13
C ILE A 509 19.36 4.11 2.83
N THR A 510 18.91 3.43 3.89
CA THR A 510 17.72 3.85 4.65
C THR A 510 17.89 5.24 5.30
N ASN A 511 19.08 5.57 5.78
CA ASN A 511 19.36 6.89 6.34
C ASN A 511 19.32 7.98 5.26
N LEU A 512 19.79 7.69 4.05
CA LEU A 512 19.67 8.59 2.89
C LEU A 512 18.20 8.80 2.50
N GLU A 513 17.39 7.75 2.46
CA GLU A 513 15.94 7.85 2.25
C GLU A 513 15.27 8.74 3.31
N ARG A 514 15.60 8.57 4.57
CA ARG A 514 15.07 9.40 5.69
C ARG A 514 15.49 10.86 5.59
N SER A 515 16.62 11.16 4.95
CA SER A 515 17.03 12.53 4.66
C SER A 515 16.32 13.15 3.46
N GLY A 516 15.39 12.42 2.81
CA GLY A 516 14.55 12.90 1.71
C GLY A 516 15.11 12.59 0.33
N LEU A 517 16.13 11.71 0.21
CA LEU A 517 16.70 11.30 -1.08
C LEU A 517 15.90 10.12 -1.68
N ASP A 518 15.86 10.06 -2.99
CA ASP A 518 15.07 9.07 -3.75
C ASP A 518 15.88 7.80 -4.04
N SER A 519 15.65 6.75 -3.26
CA SER A 519 16.34 5.46 -3.44
C SER A 519 15.89 4.68 -4.67
N SER A 520 14.83 5.08 -5.36
CA SER A 520 14.41 4.42 -6.60
C SER A 520 15.39 4.66 -7.75
N LEU A 521 16.22 5.69 -7.63
CA LEU A 521 17.28 6.03 -8.58
C LEU A 521 18.55 5.17 -8.41
N LEU A 522 18.68 4.50 -7.25
CA LEU A 522 19.83 3.65 -6.94
C LEU A 522 19.48 2.21 -7.34
N ASN A 523 19.81 1.81 -8.56
CA ASN A 523 19.58 0.46 -9.06
C ASN A 523 20.66 -0.55 -8.60
N ASP A 524 20.42 -1.84 -8.89
CA ASP A 524 21.32 -2.93 -8.50
C ASP A 524 22.72 -2.80 -9.10
N GLU A 525 22.82 -2.34 -10.35
CA GLU A 525 24.09 -2.14 -11.05
C GLU A 525 24.94 -1.05 -10.37
N HIS A 526 24.31 0.05 -9.94
CA HIS A 526 24.99 1.11 -9.19
C HIS A 526 25.60 0.58 -7.89
N ILE A 527 24.84 -0.22 -7.16
CA ILE A 527 25.29 -0.79 -5.89
C ILE A 527 26.44 -1.77 -6.13
N ILE A 528 26.28 -2.72 -7.05
CA ILE A 528 27.30 -3.73 -7.37
C ILE A 528 28.59 -3.06 -7.83
N MET A 529 28.50 -2.12 -8.77
CA MET A 529 29.65 -1.40 -9.31
C MET A 529 30.40 -0.63 -8.22
N THR A 530 29.67 0.00 -7.28
CA THR A 530 30.29 0.72 -6.17
C THR A 530 31.12 -0.22 -5.27
N PHE A 531 30.60 -1.41 -4.97
CA PHE A 531 31.36 -2.40 -4.21
C PHE A 531 32.52 -3.02 -5.00
N GLU A 532 32.40 -3.14 -6.32
CA GLU A 532 33.50 -3.58 -7.18
C GLU A 532 34.66 -2.56 -7.19
N LEU A 533 34.33 -1.27 -7.23
CA LEU A 533 35.34 -0.20 -7.15
C LEU A 533 36.03 -0.18 -5.76
N LEU A 534 35.28 -0.46 -4.69
CA LEU A 534 35.86 -0.64 -3.36
C LEU A 534 36.82 -1.83 -3.31
N GLU A 535 36.46 -2.97 -3.90
CA GLU A 535 37.32 -4.17 -4.00
C GLU A 535 38.59 -3.93 -4.82
N GLN A 536 38.52 -3.04 -5.80
CA GLN A 536 39.67 -2.63 -6.62
C GLN A 536 40.50 -1.52 -5.97
N GLU A 537 40.17 -1.14 -4.73
CA GLU A 537 40.82 -0.04 -3.98
C GLU A 537 40.80 1.32 -4.72
N LYS A 538 39.87 1.48 -5.67
CA LYS A 538 39.67 2.76 -6.39
C LYS A 538 38.90 3.79 -5.57
N ILE A 539 38.12 3.33 -4.61
CA ILE A 539 37.38 4.15 -3.65
C ILE A 539 37.55 3.60 -2.25
N ASN A 540 37.28 4.39 -1.23
CA ASN A 540 37.26 3.97 0.16
C ASN A 540 35.83 3.74 0.66
N LYS A 541 35.65 3.22 1.89
CA LYS A 541 34.33 2.92 2.47
C LYS A 541 33.45 4.16 2.61
N GLU A 542 34.05 5.29 2.93
CA GLU A 542 33.39 6.58 3.14
C GLU A 542 32.85 7.17 1.83
N SER A 543 33.45 6.81 0.69
CA SER A 543 33.02 7.24 -0.63
C SER A 543 31.66 6.69 -1.02
N ILE A 544 31.29 5.50 -0.53
CA ILE A 544 30.03 4.81 -0.89
C ILE A 544 28.81 5.69 -0.59
N GLN A 545 28.76 6.28 0.60
CA GLN A 545 27.65 7.15 0.97
C GLN A 545 27.57 8.36 0.06
N VAL A 546 28.71 8.96 -0.30
CA VAL A 546 28.75 10.15 -1.16
C VAL A 546 28.30 9.81 -2.59
N ILE A 547 28.72 8.66 -3.12
CA ILE A 547 28.30 8.18 -4.45
C ILE A 547 26.78 7.97 -4.46
N PHE A 548 26.24 7.30 -3.45
CA PHE A 548 24.80 7.07 -3.34
C PHE A 548 24.02 8.39 -3.19
N GLU A 549 24.51 9.34 -2.38
CA GLU A 549 23.93 10.68 -2.27
C GLU A 549 23.86 11.40 -3.63
N GLN A 550 24.89 11.32 -4.46
CA GLN A 550 24.92 11.95 -5.79
C GLN A 550 23.86 11.34 -6.73
N ILE A 551 23.75 10.02 -6.75
CA ILE A 551 22.76 9.32 -7.60
C ILE A 551 21.34 9.59 -7.10
N MET A 552 21.07 9.40 -5.81
CA MET A 552 19.76 9.57 -5.19
C MET A 552 19.26 11.03 -5.20
N SER A 553 20.15 12.02 -5.34
CA SER A 553 19.80 13.44 -5.49
C SER A 553 19.72 13.93 -6.95
N LYS A 554 19.81 13.02 -7.93
CA LYS A 554 19.81 13.32 -9.38
C LYS A 554 20.99 14.18 -9.84
N ASN A 555 22.06 14.27 -9.07
CA ASN A 555 23.28 14.98 -9.46
C ASN A 555 24.19 14.13 -10.36
N ALA A 556 24.02 12.81 -10.33
CA ALA A 556 24.69 11.86 -11.21
C ALA A 556 23.73 10.78 -11.69
N ASN A 557 23.90 10.31 -12.92
CA ASN A 557 23.08 9.23 -13.49
C ASN A 557 23.68 7.85 -13.23
N ASP A 558 24.98 7.78 -12.94
CA ASP A 558 25.71 6.54 -12.68
C ASP A 558 26.89 6.78 -11.71
N VAL A 559 27.53 5.67 -11.33
CA VAL A 559 28.63 5.68 -10.35
C VAL A 559 29.86 6.43 -10.87
N LEU A 560 30.18 6.34 -12.19
CA LEU A 560 31.35 7.01 -12.75
C LEU A 560 31.16 8.53 -12.74
N GLN A 561 29.98 8.99 -13.16
CA GLN A 561 29.63 10.40 -13.10
C GLN A 561 29.61 10.93 -11.66
N ALA A 562 29.14 10.13 -10.69
CA ALA A 562 29.18 10.49 -9.28
C ALA A 562 30.63 10.69 -8.78
N LEU A 563 31.55 9.85 -9.22
CA LEU A 563 32.98 9.98 -8.90
C LEU A 563 33.58 11.24 -9.52
N GLU A 564 33.30 11.52 -10.78
CA GLU A 564 33.76 12.74 -11.48
C GLU A 564 33.24 14.01 -10.78
N ASN A 565 31.96 14.07 -10.48
CA ASN A 565 31.32 15.24 -9.85
C ASN A 565 31.87 15.54 -8.45
N THR A 566 32.26 14.51 -7.72
CA THR A 566 32.73 14.65 -6.33
C THR A 566 34.24 14.78 -6.21
N SER A 567 34.97 14.63 -7.33
CA SER A 567 36.45 14.60 -7.32
C SER A 567 36.98 13.65 -6.24
N ILE A 568 36.32 12.49 -6.08
CA ILE A 568 36.73 11.42 -5.18
C ILE A 568 37.92 10.72 -5.86
N THR A 569 39.04 11.40 -5.92
CA THR A 569 40.35 10.78 -6.07
C THR A 569 40.93 10.64 -4.69
N GLN A 570 41.50 9.48 -4.37
CA GLN A 570 42.27 9.34 -3.13
C GLN A 570 43.35 10.43 -3.09
N LEU A 571 43.36 11.19 -2.00
CA LEU A 571 44.44 12.10 -1.73
C LEU A 571 45.74 11.31 -1.63
N THR A 572 46.79 11.79 -2.24
CA THR A 572 48.15 11.28 -1.96
C THR A 572 48.48 11.49 -0.48
N GLU A 573 49.46 10.76 0.03
CA GLU A 573 49.87 10.91 1.43
C GLU A 573 50.28 12.34 1.77
N ASP A 574 50.99 13.02 0.83
CA ASP A 574 51.45 14.40 0.99
C ASP A 574 50.27 15.38 1.02
N GLU A 575 49.31 15.25 0.09
CA GLU A 575 48.10 16.09 0.07
C GLU A 575 47.24 15.91 1.33
N LEU A 576 47.12 14.65 1.85
CA LEU A 576 46.43 14.40 3.08
C LEU A 576 47.14 15.04 4.28
N ASP A 577 48.48 14.95 4.30
CA ASP A 577 49.30 15.56 5.35
C ASP A 577 49.16 17.08 5.37
N ASP A 578 49.14 17.73 4.22
CA ASP A 578 48.93 19.19 4.09
C ASP A 578 47.56 19.62 4.66
N VAL A 579 46.51 18.86 4.33
CA VAL A 579 45.16 19.15 4.84
C VAL A 579 45.08 18.95 6.36
N LEU A 580 45.68 17.88 6.88
CA LEU A 580 45.69 17.60 8.32
C LEU A 580 46.51 18.61 9.11
N ASP A 581 47.64 19.09 8.53
CA ASP A 581 48.49 20.13 9.15
C ASP A 581 47.74 21.44 9.25
N LYS A 582 47.00 21.83 8.19
CA LYS A 582 46.12 23.00 8.21
C LYS A 582 45.06 22.91 9.29
N ILE A 583 44.35 21.76 9.39
CA ILE A 583 43.32 21.54 10.40
C ILE A 583 43.90 21.63 11.82
N ILE A 584 45.11 21.09 12.04
CA ILE A 584 45.80 21.19 13.32
C ILE A 584 46.18 22.63 13.64
N GLN A 585 46.72 23.39 12.67
CA GLN A 585 47.03 24.80 12.85
C GLN A 585 45.79 25.65 13.17
N ASP A 586 44.71 25.44 12.50
CA ASP A 586 43.44 26.16 12.75
C ASP A 586 42.85 25.85 14.13
N ASN A 587 43.21 24.69 14.73
CA ASN A 587 42.69 24.24 16.01
C ASN A 587 43.74 24.20 17.13
N ILE A 588 44.87 24.89 16.99
CA ILE A 588 46.01 24.91 17.92
C ILE A 588 45.58 25.24 19.33
N ASN A 589 44.73 26.24 19.53
CA ASN A 589 44.28 26.64 20.87
C ASN A 589 43.52 25.53 21.58
N LYS A 590 42.67 24.80 20.85
CA LYS A 590 41.90 23.69 21.35
C LYS A 590 42.81 22.52 21.71
N ILE A 591 43.83 22.22 20.89
CA ILE A 591 44.80 21.16 21.15
C ILE A 591 45.62 21.48 22.40
N LYS A 592 46.05 22.74 22.59
CA LYS A 592 46.79 23.14 23.81
C LYS A 592 45.95 23.03 25.09
N GLN A 593 44.65 23.30 25.01
CA GLN A 593 43.74 23.20 26.16
C GLN A 593 43.34 21.77 26.52
N GLU A 594 42.97 20.98 25.53
CA GLU A 594 42.36 19.66 25.70
C GLU A 594 43.36 18.52 25.54
N GLN A 595 44.59 18.83 25.05
CA GLN A 595 45.65 17.85 24.76
C GLN A 595 45.10 16.71 23.86
N MET A 596 45.40 15.45 24.17
CA MET A 596 44.93 14.29 23.40
C MET A 596 43.39 14.12 23.36
N ARG A 597 42.65 14.77 24.26
CA ARG A 597 41.17 14.73 24.21
C ARG A 597 40.59 15.50 23.01
N ALA A 598 41.35 16.45 22.47
CA ALA A 598 40.98 17.18 21.29
C ALA A 598 40.87 16.31 20.02
N LEU A 599 41.56 15.13 20.02
CA LEU A 599 41.60 14.21 18.86
C LEU A 599 40.21 13.86 18.34
N SER A 600 39.25 13.55 19.20
CA SER A 600 37.87 13.20 18.76
C SER A 600 37.15 14.35 18.05
N GLY A 601 37.32 15.58 18.55
CA GLY A 601 36.72 16.75 17.92
C GLY A 601 37.39 17.12 16.59
N ILE A 602 38.71 17.01 16.52
CA ILE A 602 39.53 17.30 15.33
C ILE A 602 39.28 16.22 14.26
N MET A 603 39.14 14.96 14.68
CA MET A 603 38.75 13.87 13.78
C MET A 603 37.43 14.15 13.08
N GLY A 604 36.44 14.69 13.78
CA GLY A 604 35.16 15.10 13.17
C GLY A 604 35.32 16.20 12.12
N ILE A 605 36.23 17.17 12.32
CA ILE A 605 36.55 18.23 11.37
C ILE A 605 37.27 17.64 10.16
N ALA A 606 38.30 16.82 10.40
CA ALA A 606 39.06 16.17 9.32
C ALA A 606 38.18 15.27 8.46
N MET A 607 37.33 14.45 9.06
CA MET A 607 36.37 13.60 8.36
C MET A 607 35.38 14.40 7.50
N LYS A 608 35.04 15.62 7.89
CA LYS A 608 34.17 16.50 7.08
C LYS A 608 34.91 17.09 5.89
N GLU A 609 36.18 17.48 6.07
CA GLU A 609 37.00 18.13 5.02
C GLU A 609 37.45 17.13 3.95
N VAL A 610 37.86 15.91 4.34
CA VAL A 610 38.38 14.90 3.41
C VAL A 610 37.39 13.73 3.20
N ARG A 611 36.10 13.99 3.38
CA ARG A 611 35.06 12.96 3.25
C ARG A 611 35.14 12.25 1.90
N GLY A 612 35.31 10.93 1.93
CA GLY A 612 35.41 10.09 0.74
C GLY A 612 36.78 10.11 0.04
N LYS A 613 37.75 10.93 0.45
CA LYS A 613 39.08 11.08 -0.19
C LYS A 613 40.21 10.39 0.55
N ALA A 614 40.02 9.98 1.81
CA ALA A 614 40.98 9.24 2.59
C ALA A 614 40.28 8.32 3.59
N SER A 615 40.95 7.21 3.99
CA SER A 615 40.43 6.26 4.97
C SER A 615 40.40 6.87 6.37
N GLY A 616 39.30 6.68 7.11
CA GLY A 616 39.17 7.14 8.49
C GLY A 616 40.24 6.55 9.43
N GLU A 617 40.74 5.35 9.18
CA GLU A 617 41.83 4.74 9.93
C GLU A 617 43.16 5.50 9.71
N ILE A 618 43.51 5.80 8.48
CA ILE A 618 44.71 6.57 8.13
C ILE A 618 44.65 7.98 8.71
N ILE A 619 43.48 8.65 8.56
CA ILE A 619 43.27 9.99 9.13
C ILE A 619 43.47 9.97 10.64
N ASN A 620 42.87 9.00 11.33
CA ASN A 620 42.99 8.88 12.80
C ASN A 620 44.43 8.64 13.24
N GLN A 621 45.14 7.74 12.56
CA GLN A 621 46.54 7.45 12.85
C GLN A 621 47.41 8.69 12.66
N LYS A 622 47.32 9.34 11.48
CA LYS A 622 48.11 10.54 11.18
C LYS A 622 47.78 11.70 12.12
N LEU A 623 46.50 11.95 12.41
CA LEU A 623 46.10 12.98 13.39
C LEU A 623 46.67 12.69 14.80
N LYS A 624 46.61 11.45 15.23
CA LYS A 624 47.17 11.05 16.53
C LYS A 624 48.67 11.30 16.59
N GLU A 625 49.42 10.88 15.59
CA GLU A 625 50.88 11.12 15.48
C GLU A 625 51.20 12.61 15.44
N LYS A 626 50.51 13.39 14.59
CA LYS A 626 50.75 14.83 14.45
C LYS A 626 50.41 15.61 15.72
N ILE A 627 49.30 15.29 16.42
CA ILE A 627 48.93 15.91 17.71
C ILE A 627 49.94 15.53 18.80
N GLN A 628 50.40 14.27 18.86
CA GLN A 628 51.42 13.86 19.79
C GLN A 628 52.76 14.62 19.57
N ASN A 629 53.17 14.74 18.30
CA ASN A 629 54.39 15.48 17.96
C ASN A 629 54.28 16.98 18.27
N PHE A 630 53.10 17.55 18.18
CA PHE A 630 52.82 18.94 18.53
C PHE A 630 52.82 19.18 20.05
N LEU A 631 52.46 18.20 20.86
CA LEU A 631 52.38 18.29 22.32
C LEU A 631 53.72 17.98 23.03
N ASN A 632 54.65 17.25 22.36
CA ASN A 632 56.00 17.03 22.80
C ASN A 632 56.90 18.21 22.43
#